data_0a3f37371f93bcb6c6b48f696863de72
#
_entry.id   0a3f37371f93bcb6c6b48f696863de72
#
_cell.length_a   1.000
_cell.length_b   1.000
_cell.length_c   1.000
_cell.angle_alpha   90.00
_cell.angle_beta   90.00
_cell.angle_gamma   90.00
#
_symmetry.space_group_name_H-M   'P 1'
#
loop_
_entity.id
_entity.type
_entity.pdbx_description
1 polymer ?
#
loop_
_entity_poly.entity_id
_entity_poly.type
_entity_poly.pdbx_seq_one_letter_code
_entity_poly.pdbx_strand_id
1 'polypeptide(L)'
;MKIIIVGGVAGGMSAATRLRRLMEDAEITIFEKGPFVSFANCGLPYYVSGEIANRDSLLVQTPESLKARFNLDVRPFHEVIQISPEEHTVTVRHDGQEFTESYDKLILSPGAKPFVPTIEGLAEAKNAYTLRNVPDLDEIMAALDNHPKEAVVIGAGFIGLEMAENLAKRGLHVTIVEKAPHVLPPLDQEMAAFVQAELVKNGVRVITSQSATRFEKQGKTIVLENGQKISSDLTILSVGVEPENGLAKVAGIE
;
A
#
# COMPACT_ATOMS: atom_id res chain seq x y z
N MET A 1 -11.04 -29.59 10.43
CA MET A 1 -9.72 -29.05 10.07
C MET A 1 -9.74 -27.56 10.35
N LYS A 2 -8.80 -27.08 11.15
CA LYS A 2 -8.66 -25.66 11.49
C LYS A 2 -7.57 -25.01 10.61
N ILE A 3 -7.96 -24.00 9.85
CA ILE A 3 -7.06 -23.30 8.93
C ILE A 3 -6.97 -21.86 9.38
N ILE A 4 -5.75 -21.39 9.61
CA ILE A 4 -5.46 -19.98 9.90
C ILE A 4 -4.86 -19.33 8.66
N ILE A 5 -5.31 -18.11 8.36
CA ILE A 5 -4.80 -17.26 7.29
C ILE A 5 -4.34 -15.94 7.90
N VAL A 6 -3.10 -15.57 7.65
CA VAL A 6 -2.51 -14.30 8.09
C VAL A 6 -2.55 -13.32 6.92
N GLY A 7 -3.32 -12.25 7.09
CA GLY A 7 -3.57 -11.23 6.07
C GLY A 7 -4.93 -11.38 5.39
N GLY A 8 -5.75 -10.35 5.51
CA GLY A 8 -7.17 -10.33 5.14
C GLY A 8 -7.50 -9.55 3.86
N VAL A 9 -6.55 -9.36 2.94
CA VAL A 9 -6.81 -8.60 1.71
C VAL A 9 -6.80 -9.55 0.50
N ALA A 10 -6.14 -9.25 -0.58
CA ALA A 10 -6.29 -9.96 -1.85
C ALA A 10 -5.95 -11.47 -1.77
N GLY A 11 -4.73 -11.81 -1.37
CA GLY A 11 -4.26 -13.19 -1.33
C GLY A 11 -5.01 -14.04 -0.30
N GLY A 12 -5.11 -13.55 0.94
CA GLY A 12 -5.76 -14.26 2.03
C GLY A 12 -7.25 -14.49 1.78
N MET A 13 -7.97 -13.47 1.31
CA MET A 13 -9.41 -13.61 1.01
C MET A 13 -9.67 -14.52 -0.20
N SER A 14 -8.81 -14.47 -1.22
CA SER A 14 -8.90 -15.39 -2.36
C SER A 14 -8.70 -16.84 -1.91
N ALA A 15 -7.69 -17.09 -1.06
CA ALA A 15 -7.46 -18.40 -0.47
C ALA A 15 -8.64 -18.85 0.40
N ALA A 16 -9.11 -17.99 1.32
CA ALA A 16 -10.21 -18.30 2.25
C ALA A 16 -11.49 -18.68 1.52
N THR A 17 -11.91 -17.89 0.54
CA THR A 17 -13.15 -18.15 -0.21
C THR A 17 -13.02 -19.38 -1.12
N ARG A 18 -11.82 -19.67 -1.64
CA ARG A 18 -11.57 -20.89 -2.41
C ARG A 18 -11.58 -22.11 -1.51
N LEU A 19 -10.93 -22.06 -0.34
CA LEU A 19 -10.92 -23.14 0.64
C LEU A 19 -12.33 -23.49 1.09
N ARG A 20 -13.17 -22.52 1.40
CA ARG A 20 -14.57 -22.77 1.80
C ARG A 20 -15.34 -23.57 0.75
N ARG A 21 -15.13 -23.30 -0.53
CA ARG A 21 -15.77 -24.05 -1.62
C ARG A 21 -15.27 -25.47 -1.77
N LEU A 22 -14.05 -25.75 -1.32
CA LEU A 22 -13.44 -27.08 -1.41
C LEU A 22 -13.61 -27.89 -0.12
N MET A 23 -13.84 -27.22 1.02
CA MET A 23 -13.86 -27.82 2.36
C MET A 23 -14.93 -27.13 3.20
N GLU A 24 -16.18 -27.55 3.04
CA GLU A 24 -17.34 -26.90 3.67
C GLU A 24 -17.29 -26.92 5.21
N ASP A 25 -16.74 -28.00 5.80
CA ASP A 25 -16.68 -28.20 7.25
C ASP A 25 -15.40 -27.64 7.90
N ALA A 26 -14.51 -26.99 7.14
CA ALA A 26 -13.29 -26.44 7.71
C ALA A 26 -13.59 -25.20 8.58
N GLU A 27 -12.92 -25.09 9.71
CA GLU A 27 -12.84 -23.83 10.48
C GLU A 27 -11.79 -22.95 9.82
N ILE A 28 -12.19 -21.81 9.28
CA ILE A 28 -11.29 -20.89 8.58
C ILE A 28 -11.31 -19.58 9.33
N THR A 29 -10.19 -19.24 9.97
CA THR A 29 -9.98 -17.97 10.68
C THR A 29 -8.96 -17.13 9.93
N ILE A 30 -9.28 -15.86 9.74
CA ILE A 30 -8.41 -14.89 9.09
C ILE A 30 -8.05 -13.78 10.09
N PHE A 31 -6.76 -13.61 10.35
CA PHE A 31 -6.24 -12.52 11.15
C PHE A 31 -5.72 -11.41 10.25
N GLU A 32 -6.25 -10.21 10.43
CA GLU A 32 -5.81 -9.00 9.74
C GLU A 32 -5.40 -7.93 10.77
N LYS A 33 -4.17 -7.42 10.64
CA LYS A 33 -3.67 -6.40 11.56
C LYS A 33 -4.35 -5.04 11.39
N GLY A 34 -4.79 -4.74 10.17
CA GLY A 34 -5.46 -3.49 9.84
C GLY A 34 -6.96 -3.49 10.15
N PRO A 35 -7.60 -2.33 10.03
CA PRO A 35 -9.04 -2.19 10.28
C PRO A 35 -9.91 -2.74 9.14
N PHE A 36 -9.36 -2.88 7.94
CA PHE A 36 -10.12 -3.22 6.75
C PHE A 36 -9.62 -4.51 6.09
N VAL A 37 -10.57 -5.33 5.66
CA VAL A 37 -10.33 -6.55 4.90
C VAL A 37 -10.91 -6.40 3.50
N SER A 38 -10.44 -7.22 2.54
CA SER A 38 -11.03 -7.31 1.19
C SER A 38 -11.31 -5.96 0.54
N PHE A 39 -10.41 -5.01 0.65
CA PHE A 39 -10.54 -3.71 -0.01
C PHE A 39 -9.84 -3.69 -1.38
N ALA A 40 -10.29 -2.77 -2.26
CA ALA A 40 -9.78 -2.60 -3.60
C ALA A 40 -8.48 -1.78 -3.60
N ASN A 41 -7.32 -2.43 -3.42
CA ASN A 41 -6.01 -1.77 -3.40
C ASN A 41 -5.79 -0.89 -4.65
N CYS A 42 -6.09 -1.42 -5.84
CA CYS A 42 -5.95 -0.68 -7.10
C CYS A 42 -6.97 0.46 -7.26
N GLY A 43 -8.01 0.52 -6.42
CA GLY A 43 -9.00 1.59 -6.40
C GLY A 43 -8.55 2.83 -5.62
N LEU A 44 -7.55 2.70 -4.74
CA LEU A 44 -7.15 3.78 -3.85
C LEU A 44 -6.74 5.07 -4.60
N PRO A 45 -5.90 5.03 -5.64
CA PRO A 45 -5.56 6.23 -6.41
C PRO A 45 -6.78 6.89 -7.10
N TYR A 46 -7.72 6.08 -7.57
CA TYR A 46 -8.92 6.57 -8.27
C TYR A 46 -9.94 7.22 -7.34
N TYR A 47 -9.90 6.90 -6.05
CA TYR A 47 -10.64 7.65 -5.04
C TYR A 47 -10.03 9.05 -4.83
N VAL A 48 -8.70 9.19 -4.91
CA VAL A 48 -8.02 10.49 -4.82
C VAL A 48 -8.54 11.47 -5.86
N SER A 49 -8.74 11.06 -7.11
CA SER A 49 -9.29 11.95 -8.15
C SER A 49 -10.79 12.20 -8.02
N GLY A 50 -11.52 11.38 -7.25
CA GLY A 50 -12.98 11.38 -7.21
C GLY A 50 -13.63 10.54 -8.32
N GLU A 51 -12.86 9.81 -9.13
CA GLU A 51 -13.38 8.85 -10.11
C GLU A 51 -14.17 7.73 -9.42
N ILE A 52 -13.67 7.24 -8.30
CA ILE A 52 -14.47 6.50 -7.31
C ILE A 52 -15.03 7.53 -6.33
N ALA A 53 -16.32 7.81 -6.43
CA ALA A 53 -16.95 8.89 -5.66
C ALA A 53 -17.24 8.51 -4.20
N ASN A 54 -17.47 7.22 -3.92
CA ASN A 54 -17.83 6.74 -2.58
C ASN A 54 -16.71 5.88 -2.01
N ARG A 55 -16.19 6.29 -0.83
CA ARG A 55 -15.15 5.56 -0.09
C ARG A 55 -15.56 4.11 0.22
N ASP A 56 -16.82 3.88 0.55
CA ASP A 56 -17.31 2.53 0.88
C ASP A 56 -17.26 1.59 -0.33
N SER A 57 -17.22 2.11 -1.56
CA SER A 57 -17.01 1.30 -2.76
C SER A 57 -15.62 0.66 -2.83
N LEU A 58 -14.65 1.17 -2.05
CA LEU A 58 -13.34 0.54 -1.88
C LEU A 58 -13.40 -0.71 -0.99
N LEU A 59 -14.39 -0.79 -0.09
CA LEU A 59 -14.57 -1.89 0.85
C LEU A 59 -15.41 -2.98 0.20
N VAL A 60 -14.77 -3.88 -0.56
CA VAL A 60 -15.45 -4.89 -1.39
C VAL A 60 -16.27 -5.87 -0.54
N GLN A 61 -15.76 -6.26 0.63
CA GLN A 61 -16.46 -7.12 1.59
C GLN A 61 -16.14 -6.67 3.02
N THR A 62 -17.08 -6.92 3.94
CA THR A 62 -16.89 -6.73 5.38
C THR A 62 -16.78 -8.08 6.11
N PRO A 63 -16.25 -8.14 7.34
CA PRO A 63 -16.24 -9.36 8.15
C PRO A 63 -17.62 -10.00 8.25
N GLU A 64 -18.68 -9.21 8.44
CA GLU A 64 -20.06 -9.66 8.57
C GLU A 64 -20.55 -10.30 7.26
N SER A 65 -20.31 -9.67 6.12
CA SER A 65 -20.69 -10.20 4.80
C SER A 65 -19.94 -11.49 4.48
N LEU A 66 -18.66 -11.56 4.84
CA LEU A 66 -17.82 -12.76 4.68
C LEU A 66 -18.27 -13.90 5.59
N LYS A 67 -18.70 -13.58 6.82
CA LYS A 67 -19.29 -14.56 7.74
C LYS A 67 -20.63 -15.10 7.20
N ALA A 68 -21.51 -14.20 6.79
CA ALA A 68 -22.84 -14.59 6.31
C ALA A 68 -22.78 -15.41 5.02
N ARG A 69 -21.91 -15.03 4.08
CA ARG A 69 -21.85 -15.64 2.74
C ARG A 69 -20.96 -16.88 2.66
N PHE A 70 -19.85 -16.87 3.41
CA PHE A 70 -18.81 -17.90 3.30
C PHE A 70 -18.52 -18.60 4.63
N ASN A 71 -19.21 -18.28 5.70
CA ASN A 71 -18.93 -18.79 7.06
C ASN A 71 -17.44 -18.68 7.44
N LEU A 72 -16.80 -17.53 7.13
CA LEU A 72 -15.43 -17.22 7.50
C LEU A 72 -15.41 -16.47 8.84
N ASP A 73 -14.45 -16.78 9.70
CA ASP A 73 -14.15 -16.02 10.91
C ASP A 73 -13.05 -15.01 10.61
N VAL A 74 -13.45 -13.77 10.32
CA VAL A 74 -12.54 -12.69 9.91
C VAL A 74 -12.37 -11.71 11.05
N ARG A 75 -11.15 -11.57 11.54
CA ARG A 75 -10.82 -10.77 12.71
C ARG A 75 -9.87 -9.62 12.33
N PRO A 76 -10.39 -8.40 12.05
CA PRO A 76 -9.57 -7.20 11.90
C PRO A 76 -8.97 -6.79 13.26
N PHE A 77 -7.92 -5.94 13.25
CA PHE A 77 -7.15 -5.51 14.42
C PHE A 77 -6.50 -6.66 15.19
N HIS A 78 -6.30 -7.81 14.57
CA HIS A 78 -5.63 -8.96 15.15
C HIS A 78 -4.31 -9.19 14.42
N GLU A 79 -3.20 -8.85 15.06
CA GLU A 79 -1.88 -9.00 14.51
C GLU A 79 -1.26 -10.34 14.94
N VAL A 80 -0.96 -11.20 13.98
CA VAL A 80 -0.11 -12.37 14.25
C VAL A 80 1.33 -11.88 14.41
N ILE A 81 1.89 -12.09 15.60
CA ILE A 81 3.23 -11.61 15.97
C ILE A 81 4.28 -12.71 16.04
N GLN A 82 3.85 -13.96 16.16
CA GLN A 82 4.74 -15.12 16.22
C GLN A 82 4.07 -16.35 15.61
N ILE A 83 4.88 -17.21 15.02
CA ILE A 83 4.48 -18.53 14.52
C ILE A 83 5.40 -19.56 15.18
N SER A 84 4.81 -20.62 15.74
CA SER A 84 5.52 -21.81 16.26
C SER A 84 5.16 -23.00 15.36
N PRO A 85 5.96 -23.29 14.31
CA PRO A 85 5.62 -24.34 13.34
C PRO A 85 5.55 -25.73 13.95
N GLU A 86 6.44 -26.05 14.90
CA GLU A 86 6.50 -27.36 15.58
C GLU A 86 5.29 -27.61 16.47
N GLU A 87 4.77 -26.56 17.10
CA GLU A 87 3.58 -26.62 17.96
C GLU A 87 2.28 -26.43 17.19
N HIS A 88 2.36 -26.09 15.91
CA HIS A 88 1.21 -25.71 15.07
C HIS A 88 0.37 -24.59 15.71
N THR A 89 1.03 -23.52 16.19
CA THR A 89 0.37 -22.39 16.83
C THR A 89 0.82 -21.04 16.26
N VAL A 90 -0.04 -20.05 16.38
CA VAL A 90 0.28 -18.62 16.17
C VAL A 90 -0.02 -17.84 17.44
N THR A 91 0.82 -16.85 17.76
CA THR A 91 0.52 -15.86 18.81
C THR A 91 -0.06 -14.62 18.15
N VAL A 92 -1.21 -14.19 18.64
CA VAL A 92 -1.99 -13.07 18.11
C VAL A 92 -2.07 -11.97 19.16
N ARG A 93 -1.86 -10.72 18.74
CA ARG A 93 -2.04 -9.52 19.56
C ARG A 93 -3.32 -8.80 19.14
N HIS A 94 -4.16 -8.47 20.13
CA HIS A 94 -5.38 -7.68 19.96
C HIS A 94 -5.59 -6.83 21.21
N ASP A 95 -5.81 -5.54 21.06
CA ASP A 95 -6.03 -4.57 22.16
C ASP A 95 -4.99 -4.66 23.29
N GLY A 96 -3.72 -4.86 22.90
CA GLY A 96 -2.61 -4.96 23.85
C GLY A 96 -2.50 -6.30 24.58
N GLN A 97 -3.42 -7.23 24.34
CA GLN A 97 -3.38 -8.60 24.89
C GLN A 97 -2.86 -9.58 23.85
N GLU A 98 -2.18 -10.61 24.33
CA GLU A 98 -1.65 -11.70 23.49
C GLU A 98 -2.34 -13.01 23.85
N PHE A 99 -2.69 -13.78 22.83
CA PHE A 99 -3.25 -15.12 23.00
C PHE A 99 -2.71 -16.05 21.90
N THR A 100 -2.82 -17.35 22.14
CA THR A 100 -2.33 -18.38 21.20
C THR A 100 -3.49 -19.13 20.57
N GLU A 101 -3.42 -19.32 19.26
CA GLU A 101 -4.37 -20.12 18.47
C GLU A 101 -3.64 -21.26 17.77
N SER A 102 -4.22 -22.48 17.86
CA SER A 102 -3.69 -23.64 17.13
C SER A 102 -4.24 -23.74 15.73
N TYR A 103 -3.50 -24.40 14.83
CA TYR A 103 -3.95 -24.65 13.45
C TYR A 103 -3.53 -26.04 12.95
N ASP A 104 -4.30 -26.60 12.02
CA ASP A 104 -3.88 -27.76 11.22
C ASP A 104 -3.09 -27.32 9.99
N LYS A 105 -3.50 -26.17 9.39
CA LYS A 105 -2.83 -25.55 8.23
C LYS A 105 -2.76 -24.05 8.42
N LEU A 106 -1.63 -23.47 7.98
CA LEU A 106 -1.37 -22.03 8.02
C LEU A 106 -1.11 -21.51 6.61
N ILE A 107 -1.73 -20.39 6.27
CA ILE A 107 -1.47 -19.64 5.03
C ILE A 107 -0.94 -18.27 5.42
N LEU A 108 0.22 -17.91 4.89
CA LEU A 108 0.82 -16.60 5.08
C LEU A 108 0.55 -15.72 3.85
N SER A 109 -0.15 -14.64 4.05
CA SER A 109 -0.52 -13.66 3.02
C SER A 109 -0.39 -12.22 3.52
N PRO A 110 0.71 -11.87 4.23
CA PRO A 110 0.85 -10.57 4.91
C PRO A 110 1.05 -9.40 3.94
N GLY A 111 1.26 -9.68 2.67
CA GLY A 111 1.46 -8.68 1.64
C GLY A 111 2.86 -8.06 1.65
N ALA A 112 2.93 -6.77 1.36
CA ALA A 112 4.16 -5.99 1.31
C ALA A 112 3.96 -4.64 2.02
N LYS A 113 5.01 -3.98 2.43
CA LYS A 113 5.03 -2.60 2.93
C LYS A 113 5.72 -1.67 1.94
N PRO A 114 5.35 -0.39 1.89
CA PRO A 114 6.09 0.60 1.11
C PRO A 114 7.54 0.67 1.58
N PHE A 115 8.47 0.71 0.62
CA PHE A 115 9.85 1.03 0.93
C PHE A 115 9.97 2.56 1.14
N VAL A 116 10.46 2.96 2.30
CA VAL A 116 10.73 4.36 2.63
C VAL A 116 12.25 4.53 2.68
N PRO A 117 12.84 5.25 1.72
CA PRO A 117 14.29 5.43 1.67
C PRO A 117 14.77 6.33 2.80
N THR A 118 16.02 6.14 3.23
CA THR A 118 16.67 7.05 4.16
C THR A 118 17.14 8.29 3.38
N ILE A 119 16.40 9.38 3.50
CA ILE A 119 16.70 10.67 2.90
C ILE A 119 16.79 11.71 4.02
N GLU A 120 17.80 12.58 3.97
CA GLU A 120 17.98 13.66 4.96
C GLU A 120 16.72 14.53 5.05
N GLY A 121 16.20 14.75 6.25
CA GLY A 121 15.02 15.56 6.53
C GLY A 121 13.67 14.93 6.14
N LEU A 122 13.63 13.69 5.63
CA LEU A 122 12.38 13.01 5.31
C LEU A 122 11.57 12.66 6.56
N ALA A 123 12.23 12.26 7.64
CA ALA A 123 11.56 11.93 8.91
C ALA A 123 10.84 13.13 9.53
N GLU A 124 11.29 14.35 9.25
CA GLU A 124 10.68 15.60 9.71
C GLU A 124 9.64 16.16 8.72
N ALA A 125 9.52 15.56 7.54
CA ALA A 125 8.57 16.00 6.52
C ALA A 125 7.13 15.62 6.94
N LYS A 126 6.28 16.64 7.12
CA LYS A 126 4.88 16.48 7.54
C LYS A 126 3.90 16.28 6.39
N ASN A 127 4.38 16.36 5.16
CA ASN A 127 3.60 16.30 3.93
C ASN A 127 4.05 15.17 2.99
N ALA A 128 4.77 14.18 3.54
CA ALA A 128 5.23 13.02 2.79
C ALA A 128 4.45 11.76 3.20
N TYR A 129 3.86 11.09 2.23
CA TYR A 129 2.94 9.97 2.42
C TYR A 129 3.35 8.79 1.55
N THR A 130 2.97 7.60 1.96
CA THR A 130 2.94 6.39 1.14
C THR A 130 1.50 6.00 0.89
N LEU A 131 1.23 5.15 -0.09
CA LEU A 131 -0.10 4.62 -0.35
C LEU A 131 -0.06 3.10 -0.45
N ARG A 132 -0.66 2.42 0.53
CA ARG A 132 -0.78 0.98 0.56
C ARG A 132 -2.19 0.49 0.93
N ASN A 133 -2.83 1.17 1.85
CA ASN A 133 -4.09 0.74 2.46
C ASN A 133 -5.06 1.92 2.60
N VAL A 134 -6.24 1.64 3.15
CA VAL A 134 -7.30 2.65 3.33
C VAL A 134 -6.92 3.73 4.35
N PRO A 135 -6.28 3.43 5.50
CA PRO A 135 -5.76 4.46 6.39
C PRO A 135 -4.77 5.42 5.72
N ASP A 136 -3.82 4.92 4.91
CA ASP A 136 -2.90 5.79 4.17
C ASP A 136 -3.65 6.72 3.21
N LEU A 137 -4.68 6.18 2.53
CA LEU A 137 -5.56 6.98 1.68
C LEU A 137 -6.27 8.09 2.46
N ASP A 138 -6.81 7.75 3.65
CA ASP A 138 -7.51 8.72 4.49
C ASP A 138 -6.58 9.88 4.92
N GLU A 139 -5.31 9.59 5.22
CA GLU A 139 -4.30 10.61 5.52
C GLU A 139 -4.02 11.52 4.30
N ILE A 140 -3.88 10.93 3.11
CA ILE A 140 -3.69 11.68 1.85
C ILE A 140 -4.92 12.56 1.58
N MET A 141 -6.14 12.03 1.76
CA MET A 141 -7.36 12.79 1.56
C MET A 141 -7.47 13.98 2.54
N ALA A 142 -7.14 13.77 3.82
CA ALA A 142 -7.09 14.84 4.81
C ALA A 142 -6.03 15.92 4.46
N ALA A 143 -4.90 15.53 3.88
CA ALA A 143 -3.92 16.48 3.38
C ALA A 143 -4.44 17.29 2.18
N LEU A 144 -5.22 16.67 1.31
CA LEU A 144 -5.83 17.32 0.14
C LEU A 144 -6.92 18.33 0.52
N ASP A 145 -7.57 18.18 1.68
CA ASP A 145 -8.54 19.15 2.20
C ASP A 145 -7.89 20.51 2.55
N ASN A 146 -6.56 20.55 2.72
CA ASN A 146 -5.81 21.81 2.88
C ASN A 146 -5.53 22.53 1.55
N HIS A 147 -6.09 22.07 0.43
CA HIS A 147 -5.97 22.64 -0.90
C HIS A 147 -4.51 22.83 -1.37
N PRO A 148 -3.65 21.79 -1.31
CA PRO A 148 -2.30 21.86 -1.85
C PRO A 148 -2.31 22.21 -3.33
N LYS A 149 -1.26 22.88 -3.79
CA LYS A 149 -1.08 23.26 -5.20
C LYS A 149 -0.03 22.42 -5.90
N GLU A 150 1.08 22.18 -5.22
CA GLU A 150 2.26 21.50 -5.75
C GLU A 150 2.36 20.11 -5.15
N ALA A 151 2.28 19.08 -5.99
CA ALA A 151 2.51 17.69 -5.59
C ALA A 151 3.78 17.13 -6.21
N VAL A 152 4.55 16.40 -5.43
CA VAL A 152 5.73 15.67 -5.93
C VAL A 152 5.51 14.18 -5.70
N VAL A 153 5.69 13.38 -6.75
CA VAL A 153 5.69 11.92 -6.68
C VAL A 153 7.12 11.44 -6.87
N ILE A 154 7.66 10.76 -5.88
CA ILE A 154 9.00 10.18 -5.92
C ILE A 154 8.88 8.71 -6.27
N GLY A 155 9.38 8.34 -7.47
CA GLY A 155 9.24 7.04 -8.08
C GLY A 155 8.16 7.00 -9.17
N ALA A 156 8.54 6.55 -10.37
CA ALA A 156 7.68 6.45 -11.55
C ALA A 156 7.32 4.99 -11.90
N GLY A 157 7.14 4.15 -10.88
CA GLY A 157 6.52 2.83 -11.02
C GLY A 157 4.99 2.95 -11.17
N PHE A 158 4.27 1.82 -11.24
CA PHE A 158 2.82 1.81 -11.44
C PHE A 158 2.06 2.67 -10.42
N ILE A 159 2.33 2.49 -9.12
CA ILE A 159 1.67 3.25 -8.05
C ILE A 159 1.94 4.75 -8.20
N GLY A 160 3.20 5.12 -8.50
CA GLY A 160 3.58 6.53 -8.68
C GLY A 160 2.87 7.18 -9.86
N LEU A 161 2.75 6.49 -10.98
CA LEU A 161 2.05 7.00 -12.16
C LEU A 161 0.55 7.13 -11.93
N GLU A 162 -0.09 6.13 -11.31
CA GLU A 162 -1.50 6.20 -10.93
C GLU A 162 -1.76 7.36 -9.97
N MET A 163 -0.90 7.57 -8.97
CA MET A 163 -1.02 8.72 -8.08
C MET A 163 -0.82 10.05 -8.79
N ALA A 164 0.18 10.15 -9.67
CA ALA A 164 0.44 11.37 -10.43
C ALA A 164 -0.73 11.75 -11.33
N GLU A 165 -1.29 10.77 -12.05
CA GLU A 165 -2.49 10.96 -12.88
C GLU A 165 -3.67 11.47 -12.04
N ASN A 166 -3.96 10.82 -10.91
CA ASN A 166 -5.13 11.12 -10.11
C ASN A 166 -4.98 12.45 -9.34
N LEU A 167 -3.77 12.82 -8.91
CA LEU A 167 -3.49 14.15 -8.35
C LEU A 167 -3.61 15.25 -9.40
N ALA A 168 -3.14 15.01 -10.63
CA ALA A 168 -3.30 15.96 -11.74
C ALA A 168 -4.78 16.15 -12.13
N LYS A 169 -5.57 15.07 -12.21
CA LYS A 169 -7.03 15.13 -12.40
C LYS A 169 -7.74 15.94 -11.31
N ARG A 170 -7.21 15.91 -10.08
CA ARG A 170 -7.71 16.73 -8.96
C ARG A 170 -7.29 18.20 -9.07
N GLY A 171 -6.45 18.56 -10.02
CA GLY A 171 -6.05 19.93 -10.32
C GLY A 171 -4.75 20.38 -9.67
N LEU A 172 -3.92 19.48 -9.15
CA LEU A 172 -2.60 19.81 -8.63
C LEU A 172 -1.57 19.90 -9.77
N HIS A 173 -0.56 20.76 -9.60
CA HIS A 173 0.64 20.74 -10.41
C HIS A 173 1.55 19.58 -9.94
N VAL A 174 1.63 18.53 -10.74
CA VAL A 174 2.35 17.31 -10.36
C VAL A 174 3.72 17.26 -11.00
N THR A 175 4.76 16.99 -10.19
CA THR A 175 6.10 16.68 -10.65
C THR A 175 6.45 15.24 -10.23
N ILE A 176 6.81 14.40 -11.18
CA ILE A 176 7.39 13.07 -10.92
C ILE A 176 8.91 13.20 -10.90
N VAL A 177 9.55 12.58 -9.89
CA VAL A 177 11.01 12.42 -9.80
C VAL A 177 11.33 10.94 -9.85
N GLU A 178 12.10 10.53 -10.85
CA GLU A 178 12.47 9.11 -11.08
C GLU A 178 13.99 8.99 -11.23
N LYS A 179 14.56 8.03 -10.47
CA LYS A 179 16.00 7.75 -10.51
C LYS A 179 16.41 7.05 -11.81
N ALA A 180 15.57 6.21 -12.36
CA ALA A 180 15.81 5.54 -13.64
C ALA A 180 15.79 6.54 -14.82
N PRO A 181 16.35 6.17 -15.98
CA PRO A 181 16.37 7.04 -17.16
C PRO A 181 15.01 7.26 -17.82
N HIS A 182 14.02 6.46 -17.48
CA HIS A 182 12.63 6.58 -17.99
C HIS A 182 11.61 6.15 -16.93
N VAL A 183 10.35 6.50 -17.13
CA VAL A 183 9.22 6.04 -16.31
C VAL A 183 8.97 4.54 -16.54
N LEU A 184 8.27 3.88 -15.60
CA LEU A 184 7.99 2.44 -15.65
C LEU A 184 9.25 1.61 -15.97
N PRO A 185 10.25 1.55 -15.08
CA PRO A 185 11.51 0.84 -15.33
C PRO A 185 11.38 -0.60 -15.86
N PRO A 186 10.29 -1.36 -15.56
CA PRO A 186 10.09 -2.69 -16.15
C PRO A 186 9.79 -2.71 -17.65
N LEU A 187 9.43 -1.57 -18.26
CA LEU A 187 9.20 -1.48 -19.70
C LEU A 187 10.50 -1.13 -20.45
N ASP A 188 10.56 -1.50 -21.72
CA ASP A 188 11.59 -0.99 -22.61
C ASP A 188 11.43 0.52 -22.80
N GLN A 189 12.55 1.23 -23.04
CA GLN A 189 12.58 2.68 -23.13
C GLN A 189 11.63 3.24 -24.20
N GLU A 190 11.52 2.55 -25.33
CA GLU A 190 10.62 2.94 -26.43
C GLU A 190 9.15 2.89 -26.01
N MET A 191 8.76 1.87 -25.24
CA MET A 191 7.40 1.75 -24.71
C MET A 191 7.15 2.75 -23.57
N ALA A 192 8.13 2.94 -22.69
CA ALA A 192 8.04 3.94 -21.61
C ALA A 192 7.89 5.37 -22.16
N ALA A 193 8.46 5.67 -23.34
CA ALA A 193 8.35 6.98 -23.98
C ALA A 193 6.88 7.37 -24.30
N PHE A 194 6.03 6.41 -24.69
CA PHE A 194 4.60 6.69 -24.91
C PHE A 194 3.88 7.09 -23.62
N VAL A 195 4.18 6.39 -22.52
CA VAL A 195 3.62 6.71 -21.21
C VAL A 195 4.07 8.09 -20.74
N GLN A 196 5.36 8.38 -20.88
CA GLN A 196 5.92 9.68 -20.50
C GLN A 196 5.32 10.83 -21.34
N ALA A 197 5.15 10.61 -22.65
CA ALA A 197 4.51 11.59 -23.52
C ALA A 197 3.05 11.88 -23.10
N GLU A 198 2.30 10.86 -22.71
CA GLU A 198 0.92 11.03 -22.24
C GLU A 198 0.87 11.80 -20.90
N LEU A 199 1.79 11.50 -19.96
CA LEU A 199 1.92 12.26 -18.71
C LEU A 199 2.18 13.75 -18.97
N VAL A 200 3.16 14.06 -19.82
CA VAL A 200 3.52 15.44 -20.17
C VAL A 200 2.37 16.17 -20.88
N LYS A 201 1.69 15.50 -21.79
CA LYS A 201 0.50 16.03 -22.48
C LYS A 201 -0.62 16.40 -21.49
N ASN A 202 -0.74 15.65 -20.38
CA ASN A 202 -1.70 15.93 -19.32
C ASN A 202 -1.14 16.86 -18.22
N GLY A 203 -0.06 17.57 -18.48
CA GLY A 203 0.48 18.62 -17.62
C GLY A 203 1.36 18.12 -16.46
N VAL A 204 1.68 16.82 -16.42
CA VAL A 204 2.60 16.28 -15.41
C VAL A 204 4.05 16.55 -15.82
N ARG A 205 4.81 17.18 -14.94
CA ARG A 205 6.25 17.37 -15.13
C ARG A 205 6.99 16.09 -14.76
N VAL A 206 7.81 15.57 -15.66
CA VAL A 206 8.61 14.36 -15.44
C VAL A 206 10.08 14.69 -15.40
N ILE A 207 10.77 14.32 -14.33
CA ILE A 207 12.23 14.46 -14.13
C ILE A 207 12.78 13.06 -13.92
N THR A 208 13.50 12.57 -14.92
CA THR A 208 14.18 11.26 -14.88
C THR A 208 15.68 11.42 -14.59
N SER A 209 16.36 10.31 -14.29
CA SER A 209 17.80 10.28 -13.94
C SER A 209 18.15 11.21 -12.79
N GLN A 210 17.22 11.40 -11.85
CA GLN A 210 17.40 12.20 -10.65
C GLN A 210 16.78 11.50 -9.43
N SER A 211 17.41 11.67 -8.28
CA SER A 211 16.87 11.23 -7.00
C SER A 211 16.73 12.41 -6.02
N ALA A 212 15.75 12.30 -5.11
CA ALA A 212 15.64 13.21 -3.98
C ALA A 212 16.75 12.87 -2.97
N THR A 213 17.52 13.86 -2.57
CA THR A 213 18.64 13.71 -1.64
C THR A 213 18.38 14.34 -0.27
N ARG A 214 17.51 15.34 -0.21
CA ARG A 214 17.18 16.03 1.03
C ARG A 214 15.80 16.67 0.99
N PHE A 215 15.11 16.66 2.13
CA PHE A 215 13.90 17.42 2.42
C PHE A 215 14.25 18.62 3.30
N GLU A 216 13.85 19.82 2.88
CA GLU A 216 14.03 21.06 3.64
C GLU A 216 12.66 21.61 4.06
N LYS A 217 12.66 22.49 5.08
CA LYS A 217 11.45 23.20 5.54
C LYS A 217 10.28 22.25 5.86
N GLN A 218 10.57 21.15 6.56
CA GLN A 218 9.57 20.14 6.95
C GLN A 218 8.84 19.52 5.74
N GLY A 219 9.55 19.27 4.63
CA GLY A 219 9.02 18.65 3.43
C GLY A 219 8.59 19.63 2.33
N LYS A 220 8.51 20.93 2.60
CA LYS A 220 8.05 21.92 1.61
C LYS A 220 9.04 22.19 0.47
N THR A 221 10.25 21.71 0.57
CA THR A 221 11.27 21.81 -0.48
C THR A 221 12.01 20.49 -0.58
N ILE A 222 12.07 19.94 -1.77
CA ILE A 222 12.82 18.72 -2.08
C ILE A 222 14.03 19.10 -2.90
N VAL A 223 15.21 18.66 -2.47
CA VAL A 223 16.49 18.89 -3.17
C VAL A 223 16.84 17.62 -3.94
N LEU A 224 17.11 17.76 -5.22
CA LEU A 224 17.54 16.67 -6.09
C LEU A 224 19.06 16.52 -6.09
N GLU A 225 19.56 15.41 -6.61
CA GLU A 225 20.98 15.08 -6.72
C GLU A 225 21.80 16.15 -7.49
N ASN A 226 21.21 16.73 -8.52
CA ASN A 226 21.82 17.82 -9.29
C ASN A 226 21.74 19.20 -8.60
N GLY A 227 21.25 19.29 -7.37
CA GLY A 227 21.07 20.53 -6.61
C GLY A 227 19.80 21.31 -6.92
N GLN A 228 18.99 20.86 -7.88
CA GLN A 228 17.69 21.49 -8.17
C GLN A 228 16.77 21.40 -6.97
N LYS A 229 16.03 22.47 -6.69
CA LYS A 229 15.00 22.52 -5.63
C LYS A 229 13.61 22.51 -6.22
N ILE A 230 12.73 21.71 -5.66
CA ILE A 230 11.32 21.58 -6.05
C ILE A 230 10.46 21.92 -4.84
N SER A 231 9.46 22.78 -5.01
CA SER A 231 8.42 23.02 -4.01
C SER A 231 7.47 21.84 -3.94
N SER A 232 7.02 21.49 -2.74
CA SER A 232 6.04 20.45 -2.52
C SER A 232 5.12 20.81 -1.37
N ASP A 233 3.82 20.84 -1.65
CA ASP A 233 2.79 20.89 -0.60
C ASP A 233 2.37 19.49 -0.16
N LEU A 234 2.48 18.52 -1.07
CA LEU A 234 2.18 17.11 -0.86
C LEU A 234 3.19 16.23 -1.59
N THR A 235 3.79 15.27 -0.90
CA THR A 235 4.74 14.33 -1.50
C THR A 235 4.23 12.90 -1.37
N ILE A 236 4.24 12.14 -2.47
CA ILE A 236 3.97 10.69 -2.46
C ILE A 236 5.28 9.94 -2.69
N LEU A 237 5.59 9.02 -1.77
CA LEU A 237 6.74 8.13 -1.88
C LEU A 237 6.28 6.79 -2.49
N SER A 238 6.76 6.47 -3.69
CA SER A 238 6.38 5.26 -4.45
C SER A 238 7.60 4.58 -5.09
N VAL A 239 8.68 4.47 -4.31
CA VAL A 239 9.99 3.97 -4.78
C VAL A 239 10.16 2.45 -4.62
N GLY A 240 9.08 1.73 -4.45
CA GLY A 240 9.04 0.28 -4.35
C GLY A 240 8.38 -0.24 -3.08
N VAL A 241 8.33 -1.55 -2.96
CA VAL A 241 7.75 -2.26 -1.83
C VAL A 241 8.67 -3.36 -1.34
N GLU A 242 8.57 -3.71 -0.07
CA GLU A 242 9.26 -4.85 0.54
C GLU A 242 8.24 -5.90 0.97
N PRO A 243 8.41 -7.18 0.60
CA PRO A 243 7.56 -8.26 1.11
C PRO A 243 7.59 -8.33 2.64
N GLU A 244 6.43 -8.49 3.25
CA GLU A 244 6.28 -8.67 4.71
C GLU A 244 6.61 -10.12 5.12
N ASN A 245 7.85 -10.54 4.90
CA ASN A 245 8.32 -11.89 5.17
C ASN A 245 8.96 -12.08 6.56
N GLY A 246 8.91 -11.07 7.41
CA GLY A 246 9.54 -11.10 8.74
C GLY A 246 9.04 -12.25 9.61
N LEU A 247 7.72 -12.46 9.65
CA LEU A 247 7.09 -13.56 10.40
C LEU A 247 7.60 -14.94 9.95
N ALA A 248 7.66 -15.18 8.63
CA ALA A 248 8.13 -16.42 8.06
C ALA A 248 9.61 -16.67 8.39
N LYS A 249 10.46 -15.65 8.21
CA LYS A 249 11.89 -15.74 8.51
C LYS A 249 12.18 -16.07 9.98
N VAL A 250 11.50 -15.39 10.91
CA VAL A 250 11.69 -15.65 12.36
C VAL A 250 11.21 -17.05 12.73
N ALA A 251 10.19 -17.56 12.07
CA ALA A 251 9.69 -18.92 12.26
C ALA A 251 10.50 -20.01 11.52
N GLY A 252 11.57 -19.65 10.80
CA GLY A 252 12.38 -20.61 10.03
C GLY A 252 11.65 -21.19 8.81
N ILE A 253 10.65 -20.50 8.31
CA ILE A 253 9.91 -20.88 7.08
C ILE A 253 10.60 -20.22 5.88
N GLU A 254 11.07 -21.05 4.93
CA GLU A 254 11.72 -20.62 3.68
C GLU A 254 10.72 -20.27 2.57
#